data_900e716694c00f228d92169fa2513079
#
_entry.id   900e716694c00f228d92169fa2513079
#
_cell.length_a   1.000
_cell.length_b   1.000
_cell.length_c   1.000
_cell.angle_alpha   90.00
_cell.angle_beta   90.00
_cell.angle_gamma   90.00
#
_symmetry.space_group_name_H-M   'P 1'
#
loop_
_entity.id
_entity.type
_entity.pdbx_description
1 polymer ?
#
loop_
_entity_poly.entity_id
_entity_poly.type
_entity_poly.pdbx_seq_one_letter_code
_entity_poly.pdbx_strand_id
1 'polypeptide(L)'
;MDNVIVVASGKGGTGKSTVCICLSVALVKQGKRVLLIDCDCGMRGLDIMLDMEQDIIFDASDAVCGNCTFGEAVYKSKNNENLYLMAAPFDTENELSPSVFTQLVNSVKDSFDFVLIDSPAGIGSGFETAAAPADRDLIVTNAEPTGVRGAVKVRRKLESMGKTNIRLVINRFDRKLFTQLGFYEDLDSVIDATQTQLIALVPFDIRISVIVQRGVAGLNWSAAASVFDCLAQRLEGKHIPLAFKG
;
A
#
# COMPACT_ATOMS: atom_id res chain seq x y z
N MET A 1 9.35 -2.59 16.71
CA MET A 1 8.91 -1.32 16.10
C MET A 1 7.72 -1.65 15.24
N ASP A 2 6.69 -0.78 15.22
CA ASP A 2 5.48 -0.98 14.40
C ASP A 2 5.78 -0.56 12.96
N ASN A 3 6.58 -1.37 12.26
CA ASN A 3 7.12 -1.04 10.94
C ASN A 3 6.47 -1.80 9.78
N VAL A 4 5.57 -2.74 10.07
CA VAL A 4 4.82 -3.49 9.04
C VAL A 4 3.49 -2.81 8.78
N ILE A 5 3.26 -2.38 7.55
CA ILE A 5 2.07 -1.62 7.14
C ILE A 5 1.38 -2.36 6.00
N VAL A 6 0.13 -2.76 6.18
CA VAL A 6 -0.68 -3.24 5.07
C VAL A 6 -1.41 -2.09 4.40
N VAL A 7 -1.40 -2.07 3.09
CA VAL A 7 -2.19 -1.16 2.25
C VAL A 7 -3.32 -1.96 1.64
N ALA A 8 -4.55 -1.60 1.96
CA ALA A 8 -5.75 -2.37 1.65
C ALA A 8 -6.81 -1.53 0.96
N SER A 9 -7.70 -2.16 0.22
CA SER A 9 -8.87 -1.50 -0.38
C SER A 9 -10.03 -2.46 -0.55
N GLY A 10 -11.24 -1.96 -0.35
CA GLY A 10 -12.46 -2.75 -0.53
C GLY A 10 -12.94 -2.88 -1.97
N LYS A 11 -12.28 -2.21 -2.91
CA LYS A 11 -12.63 -2.19 -4.34
C LYS A 11 -11.36 -2.14 -5.18
N GLY A 12 -11.34 -2.91 -6.27
CA GLY A 12 -10.29 -2.80 -7.28
C GLY A 12 -10.24 -1.41 -7.92
N GLY A 13 -9.06 -0.97 -8.35
CA GLY A 13 -8.88 0.29 -9.06
C GLY A 13 -8.83 1.55 -8.20
N THR A 14 -8.87 1.48 -6.87
CA THR A 14 -8.70 2.64 -5.97
C THR A 14 -7.29 3.22 -5.99
N GLY A 15 -6.32 2.51 -6.56
CA GLY A 15 -4.92 2.91 -6.64
C GLY A 15 -4.09 2.47 -5.42
N LYS A 16 -4.46 1.37 -4.78
CA LYS A 16 -3.76 0.77 -3.64
C LYS A 16 -2.27 0.54 -3.93
N SER A 17 -1.92 -0.22 -4.98
CA SER A 17 -0.54 -0.49 -5.40
C SER A 17 0.22 0.79 -5.76
N THR A 18 -0.45 1.75 -6.39
CA THR A 18 0.10 3.09 -6.65
C THR A 18 0.48 3.81 -5.34
N VAL A 19 -0.40 3.76 -4.33
CA VAL A 19 -0.13 4.35 -3.00
C VAL A 19 1.05 3.64 -2.33
N CYS A 20 1.10 2.30 -2.40
CA CYS A 20 2.22 1.49 -1.90
C CYS A 20 3.56 1.98 -2.48
N ILE A 21 3.64 2.05 -3.80
CA ILE A 21 4.87 2.48 -4.50
C ILE A 21 5.22 3.94 -4.18
N CYS A 22 4.27 4.86 -4.29
CA CYS A 22 4.55 6.26 -4.05
C CYS A 22 4.99 6.52 -2.60
N LEU A 23 4.39 5.83 -1.64
CA LEU A 23 4.79 5.88 -0.24
C LEU A 23 6.20 5.29 -0.04
N SER A 24 6.51 4.14 -0.67
CA SER A 24 7.84 3.54 -0.55
C SER A 24 8.93 4.48 -1.07
N VAL A 25 8.70 5.12 -2.21
CA VAL A 25 9.64 6.11 -2.76
C VAL A 25 9.82 7.31 -1.84
N ALA A 26 8.74 7.81 -1.23
CA ALA A 26 8.79 8.92 -0.27
C ALA A 26 9.59 8.54 0.99
N LEU A 27 9.43 7.32 1.50
CA LEU A 27 10.21 6.79 2.63
C LEU A 27 11.70 6.63 2.28
N VAL A 28 12.00 6.06 1.11
CA VAL A 28 13.38 5.91 0.62
C VAL A 28 14.07 7.27 0.45
N LYS A 29 13.36 8.27 -0.06
CA LYS A 29 13.86 9.65 -0.16
C LYS A 29 14.20 10.27 1.20
N GLN A 30 13.56 9.79 2.27
CA GLN A 30 13.87 10.17 3.65
C GLN A 30 14.97 9.30 4.29
N GLY A 31 15.68 8.49 3.48
CA GLY A 31 16.81 7.65 3.90
C GLY A 31 16.38 6.31 4.53
N LYS A 32 15.12 5.90 4.41
CA LYS A 32 14.62 4.63 4.97
C LYS A 32 14.91 3.45 4.04
N ARG A 33 15.21 2.30 4.62
CA ARG A 33 15.21 1.02 3.93
C ARG A 33 13.79 0.45 3.92
N VAL A 34 13.24 0.23 2.74
CA VAL A 34 11.84 -0.17 2.56
C VAL A 34 11.76 -1.48 1.80
N LEU A 35 11.02 -2.43 2.34
CA LEU A 35 10.60 -3.64 1.64
C LEU A 35 9.14 -3.48 1.20
N LEU A 36 8.89 -3.64 -0.09
CA LEU A 36 7.55 -3.87 -0.64
C LEU A 36 7.30 -5.36 -0.73
N ILE A 37 6.13 -5.82 -0.31
CA ILE A 37 5.66 -7.20 -0.51
C ILE A 37 4.37 -7.14 -1.31
N ASP A 38 4.38 -7.73 -2.49
CA ASP A 38 3.18 -7.92 -3.29
C ASP A 38 2.42 -9.16 -2.78
N CYS A 39 1.13 -9.02 -2.50
CA CYS A 39 0.25 -10.13 -2.11
C CYS A 39 -0.91 -10.34 -3.10
N ASP A 40 -0.89 -9.65 -4.26
CA ASP A 40 -1.91 -9.81 -5.29
C ASP A 40 -1.51 -10.97 -6.24
N CYS A 41 -1.73 -12.21 -5.76
CA CYS A 41 -1.40 -13.43 -6.50
C CYS A 41 -2.04 -13.43 -7.89
N GLY A 42 -1.26 -13.82 -8.90
CA GLY A 42 -1.68 -13.90 -10.29
C GLY A 42 -1.64 -12.57 -11.06
N MET A 43 -1.86 -11.42 -10.41
CA MET A 43 -1.78 -10.11 -11.08
C MET A 43 -0.37 -9.50 -11.04
N ARG A 44 0.38 -9.75 -9.96
CA ARG A 44 1.78 -9.31 -9.79
C ARG A 44 2.05 -7.93 -10.41
N GLY A 45 1.50 -6.89 -9.77
CA GLY A 45 1.58 -5.56 -10.36
C GLY A 45 2.82 -4.75 -9.95
N LEU A 46 3.41 -5.02 -8.78
CA LEU A 46 4.50 -4.22 -8.24
C LEU A 46 5.82 -4.42 -8.98
N ASP A 47 6.12 -5.63 -9.46
CA ASP A 47 7.32 -5.93 -10.24
C ASP A 47 7.34 -5.17 -11.57
N ILE A 48 6.20 -5.15 -12.29
CA ILE A 48 6.03 -4.36 -13.53
C ILE A 48 6.21 -2.87 -13.24
N MET A 49 5.54 -2.38 -12.20
CA MET A 49 5.58 -0.96 -11.82
C MET A 49 6.97 -0.50 -11.34
N LEU A 50 7.83 -1.41 -10.90
CA LEU A 50 9.21 -1.12 -10.49
C LEU A 50 10.25 -1.46 -11.57
N ASP A 51 9.82 -1.95 -12.75
CA ASP A 51 10.69 -2.40 -13.84
C ASP A 51 11.65 -3.51 -13.38
N MET A 52 11.09 -4.49 -12.65
CA MET A 52 11.84 -5.60 -12.04
C MET A 52 11.36 -6.98 -12.48
N GLU A 53 10.35 -7.07 -13.37
CA GLU A 53 9.71 -8.34 -13.73
C GLU A 53 10.69 -9.40 -14.27
N GLN A 54 11.75 -8.96 -14.97
CA GLN A 54 12.76 -9.86 -15.55
C GLN A 54 13.84 -10.29 -14.54
N ASP A 55 13.90 -9.67 -13.37
CA ASP A 55 14.92 -9.95 -12.36
C ASP A 55 14.44 -10.98 -11.33
N ILE A 56 13.12 -11.21 -11.24
CA ILE A 56 12.52 -12.05 -10.21
C ILE A 56 12.57 -13.51 -10.64
N ILE A 57 13.34 -14.29 -9.90
CA ILE A 57 13.49 -15.74 -10.10
C ILE A 57 12.63 -16.49 -9.07
N PHE A 58 12.65 -16.04 -7.82
CA PHE A 58 11.93 -16.64 -6.71
C PHE A 58 10.88 -15.67 -6.17
N ASP A 59 9.75 -16.18 -5.74
CA ASP A 59 8.70 -15.43 -5.09
C ASP A 59 8.52 -15.85 -3.61
N ALA A 60 7.51 -15.28 -2.96
CA ALA A 60 7.24 -15.56 -1.55
C ALA A 60 6.88 -17.03 -1.29
N SER A 61 6.25 -17.73 -2.24
CA SER A 61 5.92 -19.17 -2.11
C SER A 61 7.15 -20.06 -2.20
N ASP A 62 8.12 -19.73 -3.06
CA ASP A 62 9.39 -20.45 -3.17
C ASP A 62 10.14 -20.44 -1.85
N ALA A 63 10.21 -19.28 -1.21
CA ALA A 63 10.86 -19.15 0.10
C ALA A 63 10.15 -19.98 1.19
N VAL A 64 8.82 -20.04 1.16
CA VAL A 64 8.03 -20.84 2.11
C VAL A 64 8.17 -22.34 1.83
N CYS A 65 8.23 -22.75 0.55
CA CYS A 65 8.43 -24.14 0.16
C CYS A 65 9.88 -24.64 0.38
N GLY A 66 10.81 -23.73 0.71
CA GLY A 66 12.23 -24.08 0.91
C GLY A 66 13.03 -24.22 -0.39
N ASN A 67 12.48 -23.75 -1.52
CA ASN A 67 13.18 -23.71 -2.82
C ASN A 67 14.29 -22.66 -2.83
N CYS A 68 14.20 -21.66 -1.98
CA CYS A 68 15.20 -20.63 -1.76
C CYS A 68 15.16 -20.13 -0.30
N THR A 69 16.14 -19.33 0.10
CA THR A 69 16.08 -18.60 1.38
C THR A 69 15.19 -17.37 1.25
N PHE A 70 14.66 -16.86 2.37
CA PHE A 70 13.87 -15.62 2.37
C PHE A 70 14.64 -14.43 1.78
N GLY A 71 15.97 -14.39 1.98
CA GLY A 71 16.82 -13.34 1.42
C GLY A 71 16.96 -13.40 -0.10
N GLU A 72 16.90 -14.58 -0.68
CA GLU A 72 16.97 -14.78 -2.15
C GLU A 72 15.65 -14.41 -2.85
N ALA A 73 14.53 -14.40 -2.13
CA ALA A 73 13.23 -13.91 -2.64
C ALA A 73 13.06 -12.38 -2.47
N VAL A 74 14.05 -11.67 -1.93
CA VAL A 74 14.05 -10.21 -1.75
C VAL A 74 15.00 -9.56 -2.73
N TYR A 75 14.46 -8.79 -3.66
CA TYR A 75 15.20 -8.16 -4.76
C TYR A 75 15.39 -6.66 -4.50
N LYS A 76 16.61 -6.18 -4.69
CA LYS A 76 16.94 -4.75 -4.60
C LYS A 76 16.52 -4.04 -5.90
N SER A 77 15.83 -2.91 -5.79
CA SER A 77 15.47 -2.09 -6.95
C SER A 77 16.70 -1.52 -7.65
N LYS A 78 16.70 -1.56 -8.98
CA LYS A 78 17.76 -0.95 -9.81
C LYS A 78 17.77 0.58 -9.71
N ASN A 79 16.61 1.17 -9.49
CA ASN A 79 16.41 2.62 -9.53
C ASN A 79 16.49 3.28 -8.15
N ASN A 80 16.48 2.49 -7.06
CA ASN A 80 16.50 2.99 -5.68
C ASN A 80 17.27 2.04 -4.76
N GLU A 81 18.39 2.51 -4.23
CA GLU A 81 19.30 1.67 -3.43
C GLU A 81 18.70 1.12 -2.13
N ASN A 82 17.70 1.79 -1.56
CA ASN A 82 17.05 1.43 -0.30
C ASN A 82 15.63 0.86 -0.50
N LEU A 83 15.23 0.59 -1.73
CA LEU A 83 13.95 -0.04 -2.06
C LEU A 83 14.16 -1.49 -2.45
N TYR A 84 13.35 -2.35 -1.86
CA TYR A 84 13.38 -3.79 -2.08
C TYR A 84 11.98 -4.30 -2.39
N LEU A 85 11.89 -5.38 -3.14
CA LEU A 85 10.64 -6.05 -3.51
C LEU A 85 10.72 -7.54 -3.20
N MET A 86 9.66 -8.08 -2.62
CA MET A 86 9.33 -9.50 -2.60
C MET A 86 8.04 -9.67 -3.42
N ALA A 87 8.10 -10.46 -4.48
CA ALA A 87 6.97 -10.65 -5.37
C ALA A 87 5.96 -11.66 -4.82
N ALA A 88 4.69 -11.47 -5.20
CA ALA A 88 3.64 -12.45 -4.96
C ALA A 88 3.88 -13.74 -5.78
N PRO A 89 3.34 -14.89 -5.33
CA PRO A 89 3.26 -16.10 -6.14
C PRO A 89 2.56 -15.83 -7.48
N PHE A 90 3.11 -16.42 -8.54
CA PHE A 90 2.48 -16.39 -9.86
C PHE A 90 1.25 -17.29 -9.90
N ASP A 91 1.30 -18.40 -9.17
CA ASP A 91 0.24 -19.38 -9.11
C ASP A 91 -0.68 -19.12 -7.90
N THR A 92 -1.97 -18.98 -8.16
CA THR A 92 -2.99 -18.79 -7.13
C THR A 92 -3.25 -20.07 -6.30
N GLU A 93 -2.81 -21.23 -6.76
CA GLU A 93 -2.90 -22.48 -5.99
C GLU A 93 -1.94 -22.51 -4.77
N ASN A 94 -0.93 -21.63 -4.77
CA ASN A 94 0.08 -21.49 -3.72
C ASN A 94 -0.22 -20.35 -2.73
N GLU A 95 -1.48 -20.02 -2.49
CA GLU A 95 -1.84 -19.02 -1.48
C GLU A 95 -1.26 -19.39 -0.10
N LEU A 96 -0.49 -18.47 0.47
CA LEU A 96 0.08 -18.64 1.79
C LEU A 96 -1.00 -18.50 2.87
N SER A 97 -0.92 -19.33 3.91
CA SER A 97 -1.78 -19.12 5.07
C SER A 97 -1.33 -17.89 5.88
N PRO A 98 -2.25 -17.23 6.63
CA PRO A 98 -1.90 -16.06 7.45
C PRO A 98 -0.76 -16.31 8.44
N SER A 99 -0.68 -17.51 9.02
CA SER A 99 0.37 -17.88 9.97
C SER A 99 1.74 -18.02 9.30
N VAL A 100 1.79 -18.66 8.15
CA VAL A 100 3.02 -18.86 7.36
C VAL A 100 3.52 -17.52 6.83
N PHE A 101 2.65 -16.69 6.30
CA PHE A 101 3.00 -15.35 5.83
C PHE A 101 3.50 -14.45 6.98
N THR A 102 2.89 -14.56 8.16
CA THR A 102 3.37 -13.84 9.35
C THR A 102 4.78 -14.27 9.75
N GLN A 103 5.11 -15.56 9.70
CA GLN A 103 6.47 -16.04 9.96
C GLN A 103 7.46 -15.52 8.93
N LEU A 104 7.10 -15.51 7.64
CA LEU A 104 7.91 -14.96 6.56
C LEU A 104 8.21 -13.47 6.82
N VAL A 105 7.19 -12.65 7.06
CA VAL A 105 7.38 -11.22 7.32
C VAL A 105 8.23 -11.00 8.56
N ASN A 106 8.01 -11.74 9.64
CA ASN A 106 8.81 -11.64 10.87
C ASN A 106 10.29 -12.01 10.67
N SER A 107 10.61 -12.89 9.71
CA SER A 107 12.00 -13.28 9.44
C SER A 107 12.80 -12.19 8.72
N VAL A 108 12.13 -11.26 8.03
CA VAL A 108 12.79 -10.24 7.21
C VAL A 108 12.62 -8.81 7.74
N LYS A 109 11.56 -8.52 8.50
CA LYS A 109 11.16 -7.14 8.87
C LYS A 109 12.22 -6.34 9.61
N ASP A 110 13.04 -7.00 10.44
CA ASP A 110 14.06 -6.32 11.25
C ASP A 110 15.24 -5.80 10.42
N SER A 111 15.33 -6.21 9.14
CA SER A 111 16.31 -5.71 8.18
C SER A 111 15.86 -4.42 7.48
N PHE A 112 14.63 -3.94 7.72
CA PHE A 112 14.03 -2.79 7.07
C PHE A 112 13.44 -1.80 8.08
N ASP A 113 13.50 -0.50 7.74
CA ASP A 113 12.82 0.52 8.53
C ASP A 113 11.29 0.45 8.36
N PHE A 114 10.84 0.05 7.15
CA PHE A 114 9.43 -0.16 6.83
C PHE A 114 9.25 -1.37 5.93
N VAL A 115 8.18 -2.13 6.18
CA VAL A 115 7.67 -3.19 5.31
C VAL A 115 6.26 -2.76 4.88
N LEU A 116 6.05 -2.55 3.59
CA LEU A 116 4.74 -2.20 3.02
C LEU A 116 4.19 -3.42 2.28
N ILE A 117 3.01 -3.86 2.67
CA ILE A 117 2.33 -5.02 2.10
C ILE A 117 1.18 -4.52 1.22
N ASP A 118 1.27 -4.76 -0.08
CA ASP A 118 0.18 -4.51 -1.03
C ASP A 118 -0.78 -5.69 -1.04
N SER A 119 -1.96 -5.54 -0.43
CA SER A 119 -2.94 -6.62 -0.32
C SER A 119 -3.73 -6.80 -1.63
N PRO A 120 -4.31 -7.95 -1.93
CA PRO A 120 -5.33 -8.03 -2.96
C PRO A 120 -6.54 -7.16 -2.61
N ALA A 121 -7.34 -6.79 -3.62
CA ALA A 121 -8.55 -6.01 -3.41
C ALA A 121 -9.65 -6.84 -2.76
N GLY A 122 -10.46 -6.22 -1.90
CA GLY A 122 -11.57 -6.89 -1.22
C GLY A 122 -11.22 -7.34 0.20
N ILE A 123 -11.91 -8.35 0.70
CA ILE A 123 -11.83 -8.84 2.09
C ILE A 123 -11.74 -10.38 2.16
N GLY A 124 -11.25 -11.03 1.10
CA GLY A 124 -11.08 -12.49 1.01
C GLY A 124 -9.86 -13.00 1.77
N SER A 125 -9.53 -14.29 1.55
CA SER A 125 -8.40 -15.01 2.18
C SER A 125 -7.06 -14.29 1.97
N GLY A 126 -6.77 -13.88 0.75
CA GLY A 126 -5.53 -13.15 0.43
C GLY A 126 -5.40 -11.83 1.19
N PHE A 127 -6.52 -11.10 1.39
CA PHE A 127 -6.51 -9.91 2.25
C PHE A 127 -6.22 -10.27 3.71
N GLU A 128 -6.83 -11.33 4.24
CA GLU A 128 -6.58 -11.78 5.62
C GLU A 128 -5.12 -12.16 5.82
N THR A 129 -4.55 -12.87 4.84
CA THR A 129 -3.13 -13.23 4.83
C THR A 129 -2.24 -11.98 4.84
N ALA A 130 -2.49 -11.02 3.94
CA ALA A 130 -1.71 -9.80 3.83
C ALA A 130 -1.78 -8.93 5.11
N ALA A 131 -2.96 -8.86 5.74
CA ALA A 131 -3.19 -8.04 6.93
C ALA A 131 -2.69 -8.70 8.23
N ALA A 132 -2.51 -10.03 8.26
CA ALA A 132 -2.16 -10.76 9.48
C ALA A 132 -0.89 -10.20 10.18
N PRO A 133 0.26 -10.03 9.50
CA PRO A 133 1.50 -9.54 10.13
C PRO A 133 1.52 -8.04 10.40
N ALA A 134 0.56 -7.26 9.88
CA ALA A 134 0.64 -5.80 9.90
C ALA A 134 0.46 -5.22 11.30
N ASP A 135 1.29 -4.24 11.65
CA ASP A 135 1.18 -3.41 12.86
C ASP A 135 0.24 -2.23 12.64
N ARG A 136 0.13 -1.77 11.39
CA ARG A 136 -0.68 -0.62 10.95
C ARG A 136 -1.39 -0.94 9.66
N ASP A 137 -2.57 -0.34 9.47
CA ASP A 137 -3.44 -0.62 8.35
C ASP A 137 -3.82 0.68 7.64
N LEU A 138 -3.51 0.80 6.34
CA LEU A 138 -3.91 1.91 5.50
C LEU A 138 -5.04 1.47 4.57
N ILE A 139 -6.22 2.04 4.74
CA ILE A 139 -7.36 1.80 3.85
C ILE A 139 -7.32 2.86 2.75
N VAL A 140 -7.13 2.43 1.51
CA VAL A 140 -7.15 3.29 0.33
C VAL A 140 -8.52 3.28 -0.33
N THR A 141 -9.12 4.45 -0.48
CA THR A 141 -10.43 4.62 -1.13
C THR A 141 -10.47 5.88 -1.99
N ASN A 142 -11.47 5.98 -2.85
CA ASN A 142 -11.87 7.20 -3.52
C ASN A 142 -13.06 7.80 -2.77
N ALA A 143 -13.28 9.12 -2.87
CA ALA A 143 -14.40 9.82 -2.24
C ALA A 143 -15.73 9.61 -2.99
N GLU A 144 -16.03 8.38 -3.38
CA GLU A 144 -17.25 7.96 -4.06
C GLU A 144 -18.03 6.96 -3.21
N PRO A 145 -19.38 6.87 -3.32
CA PRO A 145 -20.19 5.99 -2.48
C PRO A 145 -19.76 4.52 -2.50
N THR A 146 -19.35 4.01 -3.66
CA THR A 146 -18.89 2.61 -3.79
C THR A 146 -17.53 2.39 -3.14
N GLY A 147 -16.62 3.36 -3.24
CA GLY A 147 -15.31 3.35 -2.58
C GLY A 147 -15.46 3.39 -1.07
N VAL A 148 -16.23 4.36 -0.57
CA VAL A 148 -16.53 4.54 0.87
C VAL A 148 -17.17 3.28 1.47
N ARG A 149 -18.16 2.68 0.79
CA ARG A 149 -18.74 1.40 1.21
C ARG A 149 -17.70 0.28 1.27
N GLY A 150 -16.77 0.24 0.31
CA GLY A 150 -15.64 -0.68 0.31
C GLY A 150 -14.74 -0.47 1.52
N ALA A 151 -14.38 0.78 1.82
CA ALA A 151 -13.54 1.13 2.97
C ALA A 151 -14.18 0.71 4.30
N VAL A 152 -15.50 0.93 4.47
CA VAL A 152 -16.25 0.47 5.65
C VAL A 152 -16.15 -1.05 5.84
N LYS A 153 -16.26 -1.82 4.74
CA LYS A 153 -16.14 -3.29 4.81
C LYS A 153 -14.73 -3.71 5.24
N VAL A 154 -13.70 -3.10 4.66
CA VAL A 154 -12.29 -3.37 5.03
C VAL A 154 -12.06 -3.03 6.50
N ARG A 155 -12.49 -1.84 6.96
CA ARG A 155 -12.35 -1.45 8.36
C ARG A 155 -12.96 -2.47 9.31
N ARG A 156 -14.22 -2.85 9.08
CA ARG A 156 -14.91 -3.85 9.92
C ARG A 156 -14.21 -5.20 9.93
N LYS A 157 -13.64 -5.60 8.78
CA LYS A 157 -12.88 -6.84 8.69
C LYS A 157 -11.59 -6.75 9.51
N LEU A 158 -10.82 -5.65 9.38
CA LEU A 158 -9.63 -5.40 10.18
C LEU A 158 -9.93 -5.39 11.68
N GLU A 159 -11.01 -4.72 12.10
CA GLU A 159 -11.44 -4.72 13.50
C GLU A 159 -11.78 -6.14 14.00
N SER A 160 -12.45 -6.96 13.17
CA SER A 160 -12.73 -8.37 13.51
C SER A 160 -11.46 -9.22 13.64
N MET A 161 -10.35 -8.79 13.03
CA MET A 161 -9.01 -9.39 13.16
C MET A 161 -8.23 -8.81 14.36
N GLY A 162 -8.83 -7.91 15.16
CA GLY A 162 -8.19 -7.28 16.31
C GLY A 162 -7.28 -6.09 15.96
N LYS A 163 -7.33 -5.58 14.73
CA LYS A 163 -6.52 -4.42 14.31
C LYS A 163 -7.12 -3.12 14.85
N THR A 164 -6.28 -2.24 15.37
CA THR A 164 -6.70 -0.97 16.01
C THR A 164 -6.03 0.26 15.41
N ASN A 165 -4.89 0.10 14.73
CA ASN A 165 -4.16 1.21 14.13
C ASN A 165 -4.52 1.38 12.65
N ILE A 166 -5.79 1.69 12.40
CA ILE A 166 -6.37 1.82 11.06
C ILE A 166 -6.44 3.28 10.66
N ARG A 167 -5.98 3.62 9.45
CA ARG A 167 -6.00 4.98 8.90
C ARG A 167 -6.57 4.99 7.49
N LEU A 168 -7.19 6.10 7.10
CA LEU A 168 -7.79 6.31 5.79
C LEU A 168 -6.87 7.11 4.87
N VAL A 169 -6.70 6.66 3.65
CA VAL A 169 -6.10 7.42 2.56
C VAL A 169 -7.16 7.61 1.49
N ILE A 170 -7.59 8.84 1.26
CA ILE A 170 -8.45 9.19 0.13
C ILE A 170 -7.55 9.47 -1.06
N ASN A 171 -7.65 8.64 -2.10
CA ASN A 171 -6.82 8.72 -3.29
C ASN A 171 -7.61 9.25 -4.50
N ARG A 172 -6.89 9.83 -5.46
CA ARG A 172 -7.46 10.41 -6.69
C ARG A 172 -8.52 11.47 -6.40
N PHE A 173 -8.29 12.30 -5.39
CA PHE A 173 -9.22 13.34 -5.02
C PHE A 173 -9.15 14.52 -6.01
N ASP A 174 -10.27 14.82 -6.66
CA ASP A 174 -10.48 16.01 -7.46
C ASP A 174 -11.55 16.86 -6.78
N ARG A 175 -11.17 18.04 -6.27
CA ARG A 175 -12.07 18.93 -5.53
C ARG A 175 -13.24 19.40 -6.38
N LYS A 176 -12.99 19.72 -7.67
CA LYS A 176 -14.04 20.22 -8.55
C LYS A 176 -15.08 19.14 -8.81
N LEU A 177 -14.59 17.92 -9.15
CA LEU A 177 -15.44 16.78 -9.39
C LEU A 177 -16.20 16.35 -8.13
N PHE A 178 -15.55 16.35 -6.97
CA PHE A 178 -16.17 16.03 -5.68
C PHE A 178 -17.35 16.98 -5.39
N THR A 179 -17.14 18.31 -5.51
CA THR A 179 -18.19 19.32 -5.31
C THR A 179 -19.30 19.22 -6.36
N GLN A 180 -18.94 18.96 -7.63
CA GLN A 180 -19.91 18.88 -8.72
C GLN A 180 -20.80 17.64 -8.61
N LEU A 181 -20.26 16.51 -8.20
CA LEU A 181 -21.02 15.27 -8.05
C LEU A 181 -21.91 15.28 -6.79
N GLY A 182 -21.51 15.98 -5.73
CA GLY A 182 -22.33 16.19 -4.53
C GLY A 182 -22.73 14.90 -3.79
N PHE A 183 -21.94 13.82 -3.89
CA PHE A 183 -22.24 12.57 -3.18
C PHE A 183 -22.10 12.71 -1.68
N TYR A 184 -21.22 13.59 -1.25
CA TYR A 184 -20.96 13.97 0.14
C TYR A 184 -20.89 15.49 0.22
N GLU A 185 -21.33 16.06 1.33
CA GLU A 185 -21.32 17.50 1.55
C GLU A 185 -19.88 18.04 1.64
N ASP A 186 -19.04 17.29 2.36
CA ASP A 186 -17.63 17.61 2.58
C ASP A 186 -16.80 16.36 2.84
N LEU A 187 -15.51 16.53 3.12
CA LEU A 187 -14.61 15.41 3.45
C LEU A 187 -14.88 14.86 4.85
N ASP A 188 -15.40 15.65 5.78
CA ASP A 188 -15.75 15.17 7.12
C ASP A 188 -16.88 14.15 7.02
N SER A 189 -17.85 14.36 6.12
CA SER A 189 -18.91 13.39 5.81
C SER A 189 -18.35 12.05 5.31
N VAL A 190 -17.25 12.06 4.55
CA VAL A 190 -16.56 10.82 4.10
C VAL A 190 -15.85 10.16 5.28
N ILE A 191 -15.17 10.93 6.13
CA ILE A 191 -14.49 10.43 7.34
C ILE A 191 -15.51 9.79 8.28
N ASP A 192 -16.63 10.49 8.54
CA ASP A 192 -17.71 10.01 9.40
C ASP A 192 -18.35 8.73 8.84
N ALA A 193 -18.61 8.69 7.53
CA ALA A 193 -19.16 7.49 6.89
C ALA A 193 -18.22 6.28 7.00
N THR A 194 -16.91 6.49 6.90
CA THR A 194 -15.92 5.42 7.07
C THR A 194 -15.57 5.15 8.52
N GLN A 195 -15.84 6.08 9.44
CA GLN A 195 -15.42 6.06 10.84
C GLN A 195 -13.91 5.77 10.99
N THR A 196 -13.09 6.27 10.06
CA THR A 196 -11.67 6.01 10.00
C THR A 196 -10.91 7.32 9.86
N GLN A 197 -9.93 7.54 10.73
CA GLN A 197 -9.16 8.79 10.73
C GLN A 197 -8.38 8.95 9.44
N LEU A 198 -8.56 10.09 8.76
CA LEU A 198 -7.83 10.45 7.55
C LEU A 198 -6.36 10.73 7.88
N ILE A 199 -5.44 10.10 7.14
CA ILE A 199 -3.99 10.33 7.24
C ILE A 199 -3.42 10.99 6.00
N ALA A 200 -4.05 10.83 4.84
CA ALA A 200 -3.64 11.48 3.59
C ALA A 200 -4.82 11.71 2.63
N LEU A 201 -4.78 12.85 1.94
CA LEU A 201 -5.64 13.15 0.80
C LEU A 201 -4.76 13.33 -0.42
N VAL A 202 -4.75 12.33 -1.31
CA VAL A 202 -3.91 12.29 -2.50
C VAL A 202 -4.67 12.89 -3.68
N PRO A 203 -4.21 14.00 -4.26
CA PRO A 203 -4.91 14.63 -5.38
C PRO A 203 -4.87 13.74 -6.63
N PHE A 204 -5.88 13.89 -7.48
CA PHE A 204 -5.83 13.29 -8.81
C PHE A 204 -4.71 13.96 -9.64
N ASP A 205 -3.76 13.14 -10.07
CA ASP A 205 -2.67 13.57 -10.96
C ASP A 205 -2.40 12.48 -11.98
N ILE A 206 -2.73 12.76 -13.25
CA ILE A 206 -2.53 11.81 -14.34
C ILE A 206 -1.05 11.40 -14.50
N ARG A 207 -0.12 12.26 -14.09
CA ARG A 207 1.32 11.98 -14.15
C ARG A 207 1.71 10.80 -13.28
N ILE A 208 1.04 10.59 -12.13
CA ILE A 208 1.30 9.42 -11.27
C ILE A 208 1.07 8.12 -12.03
N SER A 209 -0.03 8.02 -12.77
CA SER A 209 -0.34 6.81 -13.54
C SER A 209 0.73 6.53 -14.60
N VAL A 210 1.27 7.57 -15.25
CA VAL A 210 2.35 7.43 -16.24
C VAL A 210 3.68 7.06 -15.57
N ILE A 211 4.01 7.72 -14.45
CA ILE A 211 5.26 7.53 -13.72
C ILE A 211 5.35 6.09 -13.19
N VAL A 212 4.26 5.61 -12.59
CA VAL A 212 4.19 4.26 -12.02
C VAL A 212 4.33 3.18 -13.11
N GLN A 213 3.81 3.42 -14.32
CA GLN A 213 3.98 2.51 -15.46
C GLN A 213 5.38 2.56 -16.10
N ARG A 214 6.22 3.54 -15.74
CA ARG A 214 7.56 3.74 -16.30
C ARG A 214 8.67 3.56 -15.27
N GLY A 215 8.44 2.79 -14.22
CA GLY A 215 9.48 2.45 -13.25
C GLY A 215 9.80 3.54 -12.23
N VAL A 216 8.84 4.40 -11.87
CA VAL A 216 8.90 5.35 -10.72
C VAL A 216 9.95 6.48 -10.85
N ALA A 217 10.79 6.48 -11.88
CA ALA A 217 11.72 7.57 -12.14
C ALA A 217 10.96 8.86 -12.48
N GLY A 218 10.98 9.86 -11.59
CA GLY A 218 10.32 11.15 -11.84
C GLY A 218 9.09 11.46 -10.96
N LEU A 219 8.81 10.68 -9.92
CA LEU A 219 7.71 10.94 -8.98
C LEU A 219 7.75 12.36 -8.36
N ASN A 220 8.93 12.96 -8.27
CA ASN A 220 9.13 14.30 -7.71
C ASN A 220 8.41 15.43 -8.47
N TRP A 221 7.93 15.19 -9.68
CA TRP A 221 7.24 16.18 -10.51
C TRP A 221 5.73 16.21 -10.33
N SER A 222 5.19 15.32 -9.52
CA SER A 222 3.77 15.24 -9.23
C SER A 222 3.39 16.14 -8.07
N ALA A 223 2.24 16.81 -8.15
CA ALA A 223 1.66 17.54 -7.02
C ALA A 223 1.37 16.62 -5.82
N ALA A 224 1.13 15.34 -6.08
CA ALA A 224 0.93 14.35 -5.04
C ALA A 224 2.23 13.92 -4.35
N ALA A 225 3.41 14.17 -4.91
CA ALA A 225 4.69 13.79 -4.28
C ALA A 225 4.82 14.40 -2.87
N SER A 226 4.47 15.68 -2.70
CA SER A 226 4.50 16.34 -1.39
C SER A 226 3.53 15.72 -0.39
N VAL A 227 2.41 15.15 -0.85
CA VAL A 227 1.43 14.46 0.00
C VAL A 227 2.02 13.14 0.49
N PHE A 228 2.72 12.40 -0.35
CA PHE A 228 3.41 11.16 0.05
C PHE A 228 4.60 11.46 0.98
N ASP A 229 5.36 12.54 0.76
CA ASP A 229 6.40 12.98 1.69
C ASP A 229 5.81 13.31 3.08
N CYS A 230 4.65 13.98 3.15
CA CYS A 230 3.93 14.24 4.41
C CYS A 230 3.37 12.95 5.03
N LEU A 231 2.82 12.04 4.24
CA LEU A 231 2.33 10.74 4.70
C LEU A 231 3.46 9.93 5.35
N ALA A 232 4.61 9.84 4.68
CA ALA A 232 5.79 9.16 5.21
C ALA A 232 6.21 9.74 6.57
N GLN A 233 6.25 11.08 6.71
CA GLN A 233 6.58 11.75 7.98
C GLN A 233 5.54 11.48 9.09
N ARG A 234 4.23 11.42 8.76
CA ARG A 234 3.18 11.04 9.72
C ARG A 234 3.34 9.61 10.21
N LEU A 235 3.73 8.70 9.31
CA LEU A 235 4.01 7.31 9.66
C LEU A 235 5.27 7.17 10.53
N GLU A 236 6.20 8.12 10.46
CA GLU A 236 7.31 8.23 11.40
C GLU A 236 6.91 8.83 12.77
N GLY A 237 5.63 9.20 12.96
CA GLY A 237 5.12 9.80 14.18
C GLY A 237 5.26 11.33 14.24
N LYS A 238 5.69 11.99 13.16
CA LYS A 238 5.76 13.46 13.11
C LYS A 238 4.37 14.06 12.99
N HIS A 239 4.12 15.13 13.74
CA HIS A 239 2.86 15.88 13.64
C HIS A 239 2.89 16.81 12.43
N ILE A 240 2.39 16.35 11.30
CA ILE A 240 2.26 17.13 10.06
C ILE A 240 0.77 17.38 9.81
N PRO A 241 0.30 18.65 9.81
CA PRO A 241 -1.10 18.96 9.50
C PRO A 241 -1.53 18.47 8.12
N LEU A 242 -2.79 18.05 7.99
CA LEU A 242 -3.41 17.78 6.70
C LEU A 242 -3.62 19.12 5.99
N ALA A 243 -2.74 19.47 5.05
CA ALA A 243 -2.86 20.70 4.26
C ALA A 243 -3.48 20.35 2.90
N PHE A 244 -4.64 20.94 2.64
CA PHE A 244 -5.30 20.87 1.33
C PHE A 244 -4.86 22.10 0.52
N LYS A 245 -3.85 21.96 -0.31
CA LYS A 245 -3.60 22.96 -1.34
C LYS A 245 -4.61 22.68 -2.46
N GLY A 246 -5.66 23.51 -2.51
CA GLY A 246 -6.69 23.47 -3.51
C GLY A 246 -6.21 23.88 -4.90
#